data_cac4ae9762e3b854cb295c8ad2403031
#
_entry.id   cac4ae9762e3b854cb295c8ad2403031
#
_cell.length_a   1.000
_cell.length_b   1.000
_cell.length_c   1.000
_cell.angle_alpha   90.00
_cell.angle_beta   90.00
_cell.angle_gamma   90.00
#
_symmetry.space_group_name_H-M   'P 1'
#
loop_
_entity.id
_entity.type
_entity.pdbx_description
1 polymer ?
#
loop_
_entity_poly.entity_id
_entity_poly.type
_entity_poly.pdbx_seq_one_letter_code
_entity_poly.pdbx_strand_id
1 'polypeptide(L)'
;MVPIGLDDDLARRRPPIVSAGHTLPSYSLESLTMIDHFALGWVTPILSFLLSCAGCAVGLTCTARARVSHGIASIGWLALGAVSIGGTGIWVMHFVAMLGFHIRGTETRFDVPLTIASGLLAIAVVGLGLFIIRTAGVGPFTLVAGGTVTGLGISAMHYLGMRALHVGVEVTYDIPTVFMSVLVGIVAATAGLWLSAKVHNFAAGVGATIIMGVAVSGMHYTGMAAMRAEVVTGTVIVPDGGVSVAALLGPLIIGVTISTILLLLVVGLAPSAAELEAQEKFKGWQGRQEEIQREAAEPRRRSQLL
;
A
#
# COMPACT_ATOMS: atom_id res chain seq x y z
N MET A 1 7.01 20.51 -79.97
CA MET A 1 7.06 19.08 -79.69
C MET A 1 8.45 18.81 -79.21
N VAL A 2 8.71 18.79 -77.92
CA VAL A 2 10.05 18.57 -77.34
C VAL A 2 9.90 17.30 -76.46
N PRO A 3 10.74 16.28 -76.61
CA PRO A 3 10.67 15.06 -75.76
C PRO A 3 11.37 15.32 -74.45
N ILE A 4 10.71 15.00 -73.41
CA ILE A 4 11.21 14.98 -72.04
C ILE A 4 12.02 13.73 -71.82
N GLY A 5 13.37 13.89 -71.72
CA GLY A 5 14.25 12.81 -71.33
C GLY A 5 14.02 12.41 -69.85
N LEU A 6 13.67 11.14 -69.62
CA LEU A 6 13.64 10.52 -68.30
C LEU A 6 15.09 10.27 -67.86
N ASP A 7 15.41 10.81 -66.72
CA ASP A 7 16.72 10.76 -66.07
C ASP A 7 16.98 9.35 -65.49
N ASP A 8 17.87 8.62 -66.11
CA ASP A 8 18.29 7.24 -65.81
C ASP A 8 19.22 7.15 -64.61
N ASP A 9 19.32 8.22 -63.78
CA ASP A 9 20.33 8.32 -62.72
C ASP A 9 19.75 7.88 -61.31
N LEU A 10 18.46 7.56 -61.20
CA LEU A 10 17.85 7.07 -59.96
C LEU A 10 18.01 5.55 -59.74
N ALA A 11 18.43 4.82 -60.79
CA ALA A 11 18.58 3.35 -60.70
C ALA A 11 19.94 2.89 -60.14
N ARG A 12 20.90 3.79 -59.91
CA ARG A 12 22.29 3.43 -59.53
C ARG A 12 22.69 3.71 -58.09
N ARG A 13 21.78 4.16 -57.24
CA ARG A 13 22.07 4.31 -55.80
C ARG A 13 21.53 3.13 -54.99
N ARG A 14 22.09 1.92 -55.26
CA ARG A 14 21.98 0.83 -54.27
C ARG A 14 22.95 1.15 -53.13
N PRO A 15 22.49 1.14 -51.86
CA PRO A 15 23.42 1.21 -50.75
C PRO A 15 24.35 -0.01 -50.79
N PRO A 16 25.62 0.12 -50.37
CA PRO A 16 26.53 -0.98 -50.35
C PRO A 16 25.99 -2.11 -49.48
N ILE A 17 25.92 -3.32 -50.04
CA ILE A 17 25.68 -4.54 -49.29
C ILE A 17 26.90 -4.70 -48.38
N VAL A 18 26.72 -4.38 -47.08
CA VAL A 18 27.74 -4.68 -46.06
C VAL A 18 27.86 -6.19 -45.98
N SER A 19 29.00 -6.67 -46.50
CA SER A 19 29.39 -8.08 -46.44
C SER A 19 29.30 -8.60 -45.01
N ALA A 20 28.51 -9.64 -44.84
CA ALA A 20 28.41 -10.40 -43.61
C ALA A 20 29.77 -11.03 -43.26
N GLY A 21 30.49 -10.41 -42.35
CA GLY A 21 31.81 -10.89 -41.93
C GLY A 21 32.23 -10.39 -40.53
N HIS A 22 31.41 -9.55 -39.89
CA HIS A 22 31.66 -9.28 -38.51
C HIS A 22 30.75 -10.20 -37.67
N THR A 23 31.33 -11.29 -37.16
CA THR A 23 30.80 -11.99 -35.99
C THR A 23 30.63 -10.94 -34.89
N LEU A 24 29.39 -10.55 -34.66
CA LEU A 24 29.05 -9.77 -33.48
C LEU A 24 29.67 -10.51 -32.28
N PRO A 25 30.38 -9.81 -31.36
CA PRO A 25 30.83 -10.46 -30.17
C PRO A 25 29.60 -11.11 -29.52
N SER A 26 29.70 -12.41 -29.26
CA SER A 26 28.75 -13.15 -28.48
C SER A 26 28.77 -12.51 -27.08
N TYR A 27 27.96 -11.45 -26.88
CA TYR A 27 27.62 -11.02 -25.55
C TYR A 27 26.89 -12.18 -24.94
N SER A 28 27.58 -12.88 -24.03
CA SER A 28 27.01 -13.92 -23.23
C SER A 28 25.75 -13.33 -22.57
N LEU A 29 24.62 -13.99 -22.76
CA LEU A 29 23.32 -13.67 -22.14
C LEU A 29 23.37 -13.66 -20.58
N GLU A 30 24.53 -13.87 -20.01
CA GLU A 30 24.78 -14.04 -18.58
C GLU A 30 24.94 -12.74 -17.78
N SER A 31 24.95 -11.57 -18.38
CA SER A 31 25.35 -10.35 -17.65
C SER A 31 24.36 -9.20 -17.63
N LEU A 32 23.11 -9.41 -18.00
CA LEU A 32 22.15 -8.32 -18.00
C LEU A 32 20.95 -8.59 -17.10
N THR A 33 21.20 -8.78 -15.82
CA THR A 33 20.24 -8.37 -14.80
C THR A 33 20.16 -6.84 -14.88
N MET A 34 19.39 -6.35 -15.86
CA MET A 34 19.20 -4.91 -16.06
C MET A 34 18.41 -4.27 -14.93
N ILE A 35 17.81 -5.08 -14.10
CA ILE A 35 17.01 -4.64 -12.95
C ILE A 35 17.91 -4.54 -11.73
N ASP A 36 18.03 -3.33 -11.20
CA ASP A 36 18.62 -3.07 -9.90
C ASP A 36 17.50 -2.72 -8.91
N HIS A 37 17.27 -3.61 -7.94
CA HIS A 37 16.24 -3.40 -6.90
C HIS A 37 16.72 -2.52 -5.75
N PHE A 38 18.02 -2.21 -5.70
CA PHE A 38 18.67 -1.49 -4.61
C PHE A 38 19.61 -0.40 -5.11
N ALA A 39 19.22 0.32 -6.17
CA ALA A 39 20.04 1.37 -6.80
C ALA A 39 20.48 2.46 -5.79
N LEU A 40 19.71 2.69 -4.73
CA LEU A 40 20.04 3.58 -3.59
C LEU A 40 20.54 2.79 -2.37
N GLY A 41 21.03 1.57 -2.55
CA GLY A 41 21.45 0.67 -1.49
C GLY A 41 20.33 0.33 -0.51
N TRP A 42 20.65 0.18 0.76
CA TRP A 42 19.71 -0.18 1.83
C TRP A 42 18.82 0.98 2.32
N VAL A 43 19.02 2.22 1.82
CA VAL A 43 18.28 3.39 2.29
C VAL A 43 16.77 3.24 2.00
N THR A 44 16.40 2.89 0.78
CA THR A 44 14.98 2.75 0.40
C THR A 44 14.29 1.56 1.08
N PRO A 45 14.88 0.36 1.19
CA PRO A 45 14.28 -0.73 1.96
C PRO A 45 14.06 -0.39 3.45
N ILE A 46 15.06 0.21 4.09
CA ILE A 46 14.95 0.57 5.51
C ILE A 46 13.89 1.66 5.70
N LEU A 47 13.92 2.72 4.88
CA LEU A 47 12.95 3.80 4.97
C LEU A 47 11.53 3.32 4.70
N SER A 48 11.32 2.52 3.67
CA SER A 48 10.01 1.93 3.35
C SER A 48 9.49 1.05 4.49
N PHE A 49 10.34 0.22 5.08
CA PHE A 49 9.99 -0.59 6.26
C PHE A 49 9.61 0.28 7.47
N LEU A 50 10.37 1.33 7.77
CA LEU A 50 10.06 2.25 8.88
C LEU A 50 8.73 2.98 8.66
N LEU A 51 8.43 3.40 7.43
CA LEU A 51 7.15 4.01 7.07
C LEU A 51 6.00 3.01 7.20
N SER A 52 6.21 1.75 6.79
CA SER A 52 5.24 0.68 7.01
C SER A 52 4.95 0.50 8.49
N CYS A 53 5.98 0.43 9.33
CA CYS A 53 5.83 0.34 10.78
C CYS A 53 5.07 1.55 11.34
N ALA A 54 5.43 2.77 10.94
CA ALA A 54 4.76 3.98 11.41
C ALA A 54 3.26 3.99 11.06
N GLY A 55 2.92 3.69 9.79
CA GLY A 55 1.53 3.58 9.35
C GLY A 55 0.75 2.49 10.09
N CYS A 56 1.35 1.33 10.31
CA CYS A 56 0.74 0.24 11.07
C CYS A 56 0.55 0.61 12.55
N ALA A 57 1.52 1.27 13.20
CA ALA A 57 1.42 1.69 14.60
C ALA A 57 0.25 2.67 14.83
N VAL A 58 0.14 3.70 13.98
CA VAL A 58 -0.97 4.66 14.05
C VAL A 58 -2.30 3.97 13.74
N GLY A 59 -2.32 3.09 12.74
CA GLY A 59 -3.53 2.33 12.38
C GLY A 59 -4.00 1.40 13.49
N LEU A 60 -3.10 0.69 14.18
CA LEU A 60 -3.43 -0.15 15.33
C LEU A 60 -4.01 0.67 16.49
N THR A 61 -3.49 1.88 16.73
CA THR A 61 -4.06 2.80 17.72
C THR A 61 -5.46 3.26 17.32
N CYS A 62 -5.72 3.55 16.05
CA CYS A 62 -7.04 3.88 15.54
C CYS A 62 -8.02 2.70 15.71
N THR A 63 -7.62 1.49 15.36
CA THR A 63 -8.46 0.29 15.50
C THR A 63 -8.75 -0.02 16.98
N ALA A 64 -7.79 0.21 17.89
CA ALA A 64 -8.01 0.09 19.33
C ALA A 64 -9.12 1.04 19.83
N ARG A 65 -9.09 2.32 19.38
CA ARG A 65 -10.14 3.30 19.69
C ARG A 65 -11.48 2.93 19.05
N ALA A 66 -11.47 2.42 17.82
CA ALA A 66 -12.68 1.96 17.14
C ALA A 66 -13.40 0.85 17.91
N ARG A 67 -12.66 -0.04 18.60
CA ARG A 67 -13.24 -1.13 19.40
C ARG A 67 -14.05 -0.64 20.61
N VAL A 68 -13.61 0.44 21.24
CA VAL A 68 -14.25 1.02 22.44
C VAL A 68 -15.21 2.16 22.13
N SER A 69 -15.27 2.61 20.88
CA SER A 69 -16.19 3.64 20.40
C SER A 69 -17.44 3.03 19.77
N HIS A 70 -18.53 3.81 19.71
CA HIS A 70 -19.82 3.40 19.14
C HIS A 70 -20.27 4.33 18.01
N GLY A 71 -21.14 3.84 17.14
CA GLY A 71 -21.75 4.62 16.06
C GLY A 71 -20.72 5.24 15.11
N ILE A 72 -20.94 6.51 14.76
CA ILE A 72 -20.12 7.25 13.78
C ILE A 72 -18.65 7.38 14.24
N ALA A 73 -18.40 7.53 15.55
CA ALA A 73 -17.04 7.62 16.08
C ALA A 73 -16.23 6.35 15.81
N SER A 74 -16.83 5.17 15.96
CA SER A 74 -16.17 3.90 15.63
C SER A 74 -15.82 3.81 14.14
N ILE A 75 -16.75 4.22 13.27
CA ILE A 75 -16.52 4.24 11.81
C ILE A 75 -15.40 5.23 11.46
N GLY A 76 -15.40 6.42 12.08
CA GLY A 76 -14.34 7.41 11.89
C GLY A 76 -12.96 6.88 12.25
N TRP A 77 -12.83 6.18 13.40
CA TRP A 77 -11.57 5.55 13.79
C TRP A 77 -11.15 4.42 12.84
N LEU A 78 -12.10 3.62 12.33
CA LEU A 78 -11.78 2.61 11.32
C LEU A 78 -11.30 3.23 10.01
N ALA A 79 -11.93 4.33 9.57
CA ALA A 79 -11.50 5.05 8.37
C ALA A 79 -10.09 5.64 8.53
N LEU A 80 -9.77 6.25 9.68
CA LEU A 80 -8.41 6.73 9.98
C LEU A 80 -7.41 5.57 10.04
N GLY A 81 -7.81 4.42 10.60
CA GLY A 81 -7.01 3.19 10.59
C GLY A 81 -6.74 2.69 9.17
N ALA A 82 -7.74 2.72 8.30
CA ALA A 82 -7.61 2.33 6.90
C ALA A 82 -6.67 3.26 6.13
N VAL A 83 -6.80 4.58 6.33
CA VAL A 83 -5.88 5.58 5.73
C VAL A 83 -4.45 5.38 6.24
N SER A 84 -4.28 5.11 7.52
CA SER A 84 -2.96 4.92 8.11
C SER A 84 -2.29 3.63 7.64
N ILE A 85 -2.98 2.48 7.75
CA ILE A 85 -2.42 1.18 7.34
C ILE A 85 -2.33 1.11 5.81
N GLY A 86 -3.44 1.35 5.11
CA GLY A 86 -3.53 1.22 3.65
C GLY A 86 -2.76 2.31 2.92
N GLY A 87 -2.88 3.57 3.35
CA GLY A 87 -2.18 4.70 2.76
C GLY A 87 -0.71 4.72 3.12
N THR A 88 -0.38 4.96 4.41
CA THR A 88 1.03 5.12 4.83
C THR A 88 1.74 3.78 4.94
N GLY A 89 1.13 2.80 5.60
CA GLY A 89 1.77 1.52 5.91
C GLY A 89 2.00 0.62 4.69
N ILE A 90 1.14 0.69 3.67
CA ILE A 90 1.20 -0.19 2.50
C ILE A 90 1.53 0.59 1.23
N TRP A 91 0.71 1.55 0.83
CA TRP A 91 0.88 2.25 -0.44
C TRP A 91 2.13 3.14 -0.47
N VAL A 92 2.34 3.98 0.55
CA VAL A 92 3.56 4.82 0.64
C VAL A 92 4.80 3.95 0.72
N MET A 93 4.79 2.90 1.54
CA MET A 93 5.89 1.94 1.62
C MET A 93 6.23 1.38 0.24
N HIS A 94 5.22 0.94 -0.53
CA HIS A 94 5.42 0.42 -1.88
C HIS A 94 6.14 1.42 -2.78
N PHE A 95 5.68 2.68 -2.85
CA PHE A 95 6.29 3.68 -3.72
C PHE A 95 7.66 4.14 -3.23
N VAL A 96 7.90 4.22 -1.92
CA VAL A 96 9.23 4.52 -1.37
C VAL A 96 10.21 3.37 -1.66
N ALA A 97 9.78 2.12 -1.57
CA ALA A 97 10.61 0.99 -1.99
C ALA A 97 10.93 1.03 -3.49
N MET A 98 9.95 1.45 -4.33
CA MET A 98 10.12 1.62 -5.77
C MET A 98 11.14 2.70 -6.16
N LEU A 99 11.47 3.66 -5.28
CA LEU A 99 12.53 4.63 -5.54
C LEU A 99 13.93 3.99 -5.62
N GLY A 100 14.10 2.84 -4.99
CA GLY A 100 15.32 2.03 -5.11
C GLY A 100 15.36 1.15 -6.34
N PHE A 101 14.26 1.08 -7.10
CA PHE A 101 14.16 0.28 -8.30
C PHE A 101 14.63 1.07 -9.52
N HIS A 102 15.56 0.49 -10.27
CA HIS A 102 16.08 1.10 -11.49
C HIS A 102 16.35 0.04 -12.54
N ILE A 103 15.99 0.34 -13.80
CA ILE A 103 16.40 -0.45 -14.96
C ILE A 103 17.49 0.31 -15.69
N ARG A 104 18.67 -0.28 -15.79
CA ARG A 104 19.84 0.37 -16.38
C ARG A 104 19.56 0.81 -17.81
N GLY A 105 19.90 2.05 -18.13
CA GLY A 105 19.75 2.62 -19.48
C GLY A 105 18.32 3.07 -19.81
N THR A 106 17.39 3.07 -18.85
CA THR A 106 16.02 3.55 -19.06
C THR A 106 15.68 4.70 -18.12
N GLU A 107 14.80 5.59 -18.57
CA GLU A 107 14.15 6.58 -17.71
C GLU A 107 12.88 5.96 -17.15
N THR A 108 12.69 6.11 -15.83
CA THR A 108 11.49 5.65 -15.14
C THR A 108 10.51 6.80 -14.99
N ARG A 109 9.26 6.59 -15.41
CA ARG A 109 8.16 7.55 -15.28
C ARG A 109 6.95 6.87 -14.62
N PHE A 110 6.08 7.66 -14.00
CA PHE A 110 4.89 7.17 -13.33
C PHE A 110 3.62 7.77 -13.92
N ASP A 111 2.61 6.92 -14.12
CA ASP A 111 1.24 7.32 -14.41
C ASP A 111 0.55 7.80 -13.13
N VAL A 112 0.26 9.10 -13.04
CA VAL A 112 -0.32 9.70 -11.84
C VAL A 112 -1.73 9.17 -11.54
N PRO A 113 -2.66 9.09 -12.51
CA PRO A 113 -3.98 8.47 -12.30
C PRO A 113 -3.91 7.05 -11.72
N LEU A 114 -3.09 6.17 -12.28
CA LEU A 114 -2.94 4.79 -11.78
C LEU A 114 -2.26 4.77 -10.40
N THR A 115 -1.31 5.64 -10.15
CA THR A 115 -0.67 5.80 -8.84
C THR A 115 -1.69 6.18 -7.77
N ILE A 116 -2.55 7.17 -8.03
CA ILE A 116 -3.61 7.58 -7.10
C ILE A 116 -4.65 6.45 -6.94
N ALA A 117 -5.07 5.83 -8.04
CA ALA A 117 -6.04 4.73 -8.00
C ALA A 117 -5.54 3.56 -7.15
N SER A 118 -4.24 3.22 -7.23
CA SER A 118 -3.64 2.18 -6.39
C SER A 118 -3.70 2.54 -4.90
N GLY A 119 -3.48 3.81 -4.54
CA GLY A 119 -3.58 4.28 -3.16
C GLY A 119 -5.00 4.22 -2.61
N LEU A 120 -5.98 4.66 -3.40
CA LEU A 120 -7.39 4.58 -3.03
C LEU A 120 -7.83 3.11 -2.87
N LEU A 121 -7.36 2.22 -3.74
CA LEU A 121 -7.60 0.78 -3.63
C LEU A 121 -7.04 0.23 -2.32
N ALA A 122 -5.79 0.57 -1.96
CA ALA A 122 -5.19 0.12 -0.70
C ALA A 122 -6.02 0.54 0.52
N ILE A 123 -6.42 1.81 0.58
CA ILE A 123 -7.24 2.34 1.68
C ILE A 123 -8.60 1.64 1.72
N ALA A 124 -9.25 1.48 0.57
CA ALA A 124 -10.57 0.85 0.48
C ALA A 124 -10.57 -0.61 0.94
N VAL A 125 -9.60 -1.42 0.49
CA VAL A 125 -9.56 -2.85 0.84
C VAL A 125 -9.15 -3.08 2.29
N VAL A 126 -8.25 -2.27 2.84
CA VAL A 126 -7.92 -2.31 4.28
C VAL A 126 -9.12 -1.88 5.11
N GLY A 127 -9.81 -0.81 4.71
CA GLY A 127 -11.02 -0.35 5.36
C GLY A 127 -12.13 -1.42 5.35
N LEU A 128 -12.32 -2.09 4.22
CA LEU A 128 -13.26 -3.21 4.10
C LEU A 128 -12.90 -4.36 5.05
N GLY A 129 -11.64 -4.76 5.10
CA GLY A 129 -11.16 -5.81 6.01
C GLY A 129 -11.39 -5.47 7.48
N LEU A 130 -11.04 -4.25 7.89
CA LEU A 130 -11.29 -3.76 9.25
C LEU A 130 -12.77 -3.69 9.57
N PHE A 131 -13.61 -3.27 8.65
CA PHE A 131 -15.06 -3.22 8.78
C PHE A 131 -15.67 -4.62 8.92
N ILE A 132 -15.25 -5.58 8.10
CA ILE A 132 -15.69 -6.99 8.20
C ILE A 132 -15.40 -7.54 9.61
N ILE A 133 -14.16 -7.40 10.10
CA ILE A 133 -13.80 -7.88 11.45
C ILE A 133 -14.58 -7.16 12.54
N ARG A 134 -14.86 -5.86 12.37
CA ARG A 134 -15.63 -5.07 13.34
C ARG A 134 -17.09 -5.51 13.44
N THR A 135 -17.71 -5.86 12.30
CA THR A 135 -19.14 -6.20 12.23
C THR A 135 -19.43 -7.68 12.42
N ALA A 136 -18.64 -8.56 11.81
CA ALA A 136 -18.84 -10.01 11.87
C ALA A 136 -18.07 -10.70 13.01
N GLY A 137 -17.20 -9.96 13.71
CA GLY A 137 -16.38 -10.49 14.81
C GLY A 137 -15.13 -11.24 14.36
N VAL A 138 -14.33 -11.67 15.33
CA VAL A 138 -13.00 -12.29 15.12
C VAL A 138 -13.14 -13.81 15.15
N GLY A 139 -13.88 -14.37 14.21
CA GLY A 139 -13.96 -15.82 14.00
C GLY A 139 -12.94 -16.32 12.97
N PRO A 140 -12.56 -17.61 12.99
CA PRO A 140 -11.62 -18.17 12.01
C PRO A 140 -12.08 -17.95 10.56
N PHE A 141 -13.35 -18.18 10.27
CA PHE A 141 -13.93 -17.96 8.95
C PHE A 141 -13.89 -16.48 8.54
N THR A 142 -14.26 -15.57 9.43
CA THR A 142 -14.23 -14.12 9.18
C THR A 142 -12.81 -13.62 8.92
N LEU A 143 -11.83 -14.13 9.69
CA LEU A 143 -10.43 -13.78 9.51
C LEU A 143 -9.89 -14.27 8.16
N VAL A 144 -10.18 -15.52 7.79
CA VAL A 144 -9.71 -16.07 6.52
C VAL A 144 -10.39 -15.36 5.35
N ALA A 145 -11.72 -15.19 5.39
CA ALA A 145 -12.45 -14.51 4.32
C ALA A 145 -12.05 -13.04 4.20
N GLY A 146 -12.03 -12.30 5.31
CA GLY A 146 -11.60 -10.90 5.35
C GLY A 146 -10.15 -10.73 4.95
N GLY A 147 -9.26 -11.62 5.43
CA GLY A 147 -7.84 -11.63 5.07
C GLY A 147 -7.61 -11.94 3.59
N THR A 148 -8.37 -12.88 3.01
CA THR A 148 -8.30 -13.19 1.58
C THR A 148 -8.71 -12.00 0.74
N VAL A 149 -9.87 -11.38 1.02
CA VAL A 149 -10.35 -10.19 0.28
C VAL A 149 -9.36 -9.04 0.40
N THR A 150 -8.89 -8.75 1.61
CA THR A 150 -7.92 -7.67 1.86
C THR A 150 -6.58 -7.98 1.19
N GLY A 151 -6.07 -9.21 1.31
CA GLY A 151 -4.79 -9.61 0.73
C GLY A 151 -4.78 -9.61 -0.79
N LEU A 152 -5.85 -10.07 -1.43
CA LEU A 152 -6.04 -9.96 -2.87
C LEU A 152 -6.08 -8.50 -3.31
N GLY A 153 -6.79 -7.63 -2.57
CA GLY A 153 -6.85 -6.21 -2.84
C GLY A 153 -5.50 -5.50 -2.68
N ILE A 154 -4.71 -5.85 -1.64
CA ILE A 154 -3.34 -5.33 -1.46
C ILE A 154 -2.42 -5.79 -2.59
N SER A 155 -2.52 -7.05 -3.00
CA SER A 155 -1.76 -7.57 -4.15
C SER A 155 -2.18 -6.87 -5.45
N ALA A 156 -3.48 -6.64 -5.65
CA ALA A 156 -3.98 -5.87 -6.79
C ALA A 156 -3.44 -4.43 -6.78
N MET A 157 -3.37 -3.78 -5.62
CA MET A 157 -2.75 -2.46 -5.46
C MET A 157 -1.27 -2.49 -5.86
N HIS A 158 -0.51 -3.50 -5.40
CA HIS A 158 0.90 -3.64 -5.74
C HIS A 158 1.10 -3.76 -7.26
N TYR A 159 0.39 -4.68 -7.92
CA TYR A 159 0.52 -4.85 -9.37
C TYR A 159 -0.05 -3.68 -10.18
N LEU A 160 -1.06 -2.97 -9.65
CA LEU A 160 -1.55 -1.72 -10.25
C LEU A 160 -0.49 -0.61 -10.13
N GLY A 161 0.21 -0.51 -8.99
CA GLY A 161 1.35 0.39 -8.78
C GLY A 161 2.52 0.05 -9.71
N MET A 162 2.80 -1.25 -9.93
CA MET A 162 3.78 -1.69 -10.92
C MET A 162 3.37 -1.34 -12.35
N ARG A 163 2.08 -1.43 -12.68
CA ARG A 163 1.56 -1.02 -13.99
C ARG A 163 1.61 0.49 -14.20
N ALA A 164 1.58 1.29 -13.12
CA ALA A 164 1.79 2.72 -13.21
C ALA A 164 3.22 3.10 -13.60
N LEU A 165 4.16 2.15 -13.54
CA LEU A 165 5.56 2.35 -13.89
C LEU A 165 5.72 2.24 -15.41
N HIS A 166 6.14 3.33 -16.05
CA HIS A 166 6.51 3.37 -17.45
C HIS A 166 8.04 3.28 -17.54
N VAL A 167 8.50 2.20 -18.12
CA VAL A 167 9.92 1.94 -18.41
C VAL A 167 10.09 1.67 -19.91
N GLY A 168 11.21 2.04 -20.47
CA GLY A 168 11.47 1.91 -21.91
C GLY A 168 11.78 0.48 -22.40
N VAL A 169 11.34 -0.54 -21.63
CA VAL A 169 11.57 -1.96 -21.93
C VAL A 169 10.31 -2.77 -21.67
N GLU A 170 10.19 -3.91 -22.33
CA GLU A 170 9.10 -4.85 -22.08
C GLU A 170 9.28 -5.52 -20.72
N VAL A 171 8.23 -5.48 -19.90
CA VAL A 171 8.20 -6.09 -18.58
C VAL A 171 7.30 -7.30 -18.59
N THR A 172 7.85 -8.44 -18.21
CA THR A 172 7.13 -9.70 -18.03
C THR A 172 7.17 -10.13 -16.56
N TYR A 173 6.33 -11.06 -16.18
CA TYR A 173 6.23 -11.54 -14.81
C TYR A 173 6.30 -13.06 -14.74
N ASP A 174 7.12 -13.56 -13.81
CA ASP A 174 7.19 -14.98 -13.47
C ASP A 174 5.93 -15.37 -12.67
N ILE A 175 5.01 -16.09 -13.30
CA ILE A 175 3.70 -16.41 -12.75
C ILE A 175 3.76 -17.17 -11.40
N PRO A 176 4.62 -18.19 -11.19
CA PRO A 176 4.78 -18.82 -9.88
C PRO A 176 5.15 -17.84 -8.77
N THR A 177 6.06 -16.91 -9.03
CA THR A 177 6.49 -15.89 -8.05
C THR A 177 5.38 -14.87 -7.78
N VAL A 178 4.59 -14.47 -8.81
CA VAL A 178 3.37 -13.66 -8.63
C VAL A 178 2.40 -14.36 -7.69
N PHE A 179 2.12 -15.64 -7.92
CA PHE A 179 1.23 -16.42 -7.07
C PHE A 179 1.75 -16.48 -5.62
N MET A 180 3.06 -16.67 -5.42
CA MET A 180 3.68 -16.65 -4.10
C MET A 180 3.50 -15.29 -3.41
N SER A 181 3.70 -14.17 -4.12
CA SER A 181 3.51 -12.83 -3.54
C SER A 181 2.06 -12.58 -3.11
N VAL A 182 1.08 -13.06 -3.90
CA VAL A 182 -0.34 -12.99 -3.55
C VAL A 182 -0.63 -13.82 -2.30
N LEU A 183 -0.08 -15.02 -2.19
CA LEU A 183 -0.24 -15.86 -1.00
C LEU A 183 0.35 -15.18 0.25
N VAL A 184 1.55 -14.61 0.14
CA VAL A 184 2.15 -13.80 1.22
C VAL A 184 1.23 -12.63 1.58
N GLY A 185 0.64 -11.95 0.60
CA GLY A 185 -0.32 -10.86 0.82
C GLY A 185 -1.56 -11.31 1.61
N ILE A 186 -2.13 -12.47 1.29
CA ILE A 186 -3.29 -13.02 2.00
C ILE A 186 -2.93 -13.38 3.44
N VAL A 187 -1.79 -14.04 3.66
CA VAL A 187 -1.31 -14.39 5.00
C VAL A 187 -1.03 -13.12 5.82
N ALA A 188 -0.34 -12.15 5.21
CA ALA A 188 -0.04 -10.85 5.84
C ALA A 188 -1.31 -10.09 6.24
N ALA A 189 -2.30 -10.01 5.35
CA ALA A 189 -3.57 -9.35 5.62
C ALA A 189 -4.37 -10.07 6.71
N THR A 190 -4.42 -11.39 6.68
CA THR A 190 -5.08 -12.20 7.73
C THR A 190 -4.44 -11.97 9.10
N ALA A 191 -3.11 -12.01 9.18
CA ALA A 191 -2.36 -11.70 10.39
C ALA A 191 -2.58 -10.25 10.85
N GLY A 192 -2.54 -9.28 9.93
CA GLY A 192 -2.77 -7.87 10.22
C GLY A 192 -4.17 -7.60 10.78
N LEU A 193 -5.21 -8.19 10.21
CA LEU A 193 -6.58 -8.10 10.71
C LEU A 193 -6.71 -8.76 12.11
N TRP A 194 -6.09 -9.90 12.32
CA TRP A 194 -6.07 -10.55 13.64
C TRP A 194 -5.35 -9.70 14.69
N LEU A 195 -4.18 -9.16 14.37
CA LEU A 195 -3.44 -8.26 15.25
C LEU A 195 -4.23 -6.99 15.57
N SER A 196 -4.87 -6.37 14.57
CA SER A 196 -5.69 -5.17 14.75
C SER A 196 -6.87 -5.39 15.71
N ALA A 197 -7.35 -6.63 15.81
CA ALA A 197 -8.44 -7.02 16.70
C ALA A 197 -7.98 -7.45 18.09
N LYS A 198 -6.75 -7.96 18.25
CA LYS A 198 -6.26 -8.63 19.46
C LYS A 198 -5.23 -7.82 20.27
N VAL A 199 -4.59 -6.83 19.66
CA VAL A 199 -3.58 -6.02 20.37
C VAL A 199 -4.26 -5.09 21.38
N HIS A 200 -3.84 -5.19 22.65
CA HIS A 200 -4.43 -4.42 23.76
C HIS A 200 -3.40 -3.63 24.59
N ASN A 201 -2.10 -3.94 24.47
CA ASN A 201 -1.07 -3.25 25.25
C ASN A 201 0.06 -2.75 24.34
N PHE A 202 0.87 -1.82 24.88
CA PHE A 202 1.93 -1.17 24.13
C PHE A 202 2.99 -2.15 23.56
N ALA A 203 3.46 -3.09 24.37
CA ALA A 203 4.48 -4.05 23.94
C ALA A 203 3.99 -4.96 22.81
N ALA A 204 2.75 -5.47 22.94
CA ALA A 204 2.11 -6.23 21.85
C ALA A 204 1.89 -5.36 20.61
N GLY A 205 1.57 -4.06 20.78
CA GLY A 205 1.44 -3.10 19.69
C GLY A 205 2.75 -2.92 18.91
N VAL A 206 3.87 -2.77 19.61
CA VAL A 206 5.19 -2.68 18.97
C VAL A 206 5.51 -3.96 18.20
N GLY A 207 5.31 -5.13 18.82
CA GLY A 207 5.53 -6.42 18.15
C GLY A 207 4.65 -6.59 16.92
N ALA A 208 3.36 -6.26 17.02
CA ALA A 208 2.41 -6.32 15.91
C ALA A 208 2.83 -5.41 14.75
N THR A 209 3.27 -4.20 15.06
CA THR A 209 3.75 -3.21 14.09
C THR A 209 4.93 -3.75 13.29
N ILE A 210 5.92 -4.35 13.96
CA ILE A 210 7.09 -4.94 13.31
C ILE A 210 6.67 -6.12 12.41
N ILE A 211 5.81 -7.01 12.92
CA ILE A 211 5.30 -8.17 12.16
C ILE A 211 4.57 -7.71 10.90
N MET A 212 3.68 -6.71 11.03
CA MET A 212 2.95 -6.15 9.89
C MET A 212 3.90 -5.49 8.89
N GLY A 213 4.89 -4.73 9.35
CA GLY A 213 5.90 -4.10 8.50
C GLY A 213 6.71 -5.13 7.71
N VAL A 214 7.18 -6.20 8.37
CA VAL A 214 7.90 -7.31 7.72
C VAL A 214 6.99 -8.01 6.69
N ALA A 215 5.74 -8.30 7.05
CA ALA A 215 4.81 -9.02 6.19
C ALA A 215 4.47 -8.22 4.91
N VAL A 216 4.22 -6.91 5.04
CA VAL A 216 3.95 -6.03 3.89
C VAL A 216 5.18 -5.88 3.00
N SER A 217 6.36 -5.66 3.60
CA SER A 217 7.62 -5.61 2.86
C SER A 217 7.91 -6.94 2.16
N GLY A 218 7.66 -8.06 2.83
CA GLY A 218 7.84 -9.40 2.26
C GLY A 218 6.97 -9.61 1.01
N MET A 219 5.70 -9.22 1.06
CA MET A 219 4.83 -9.28 -0.13
C MET A 219 5.36 -8.41 -1.28
N HIS A 220 5.74 -7.16 -0.97
CA HIS A 220 6.24 -6.23 -1.97
C HIS A 220 7.50 -6.77 -2.66
N TYR A 221 8.53 -7.17 -1.89
CA TYR A 221 9.78 -7.64 -2.48
C TYR A 221 9.64 -9.00 -3.16
N THR A 222 8.72 -9.87 -2.72
CA THR A 222 8.37 -11.09 -3.46
C THR A 222 7.72 -10.74 -4.80
N GLY A 223 6.82 -9.76 -4.83
CA GLY A 223 6.21 -9.26 -6.07
C GLY A 223 7.23 -8.63 -7.01
N MET A 224 8.19 -7.86 -6.48
CA MET A 224 9.29 -7.30 -7.26
C MET A 224 10.21 -8.39 -7.85
N ALA A 225 10.47 -9.46 -7.11
CA ALA A 225 11.26 -10.59 -7.58
C ALA A 225 10.59 -11.36 -8.73
N ALA A 226 9.28 -11.21 -8.92
CA ALA A 226 8.57 -11.77 -10.07
C ALA A 226 8.85 -11.04 -11.39
N MET A 227 9.33 -9.80 -11.31
CA MET A 227 9.53 -8.94 -12.48
C MET A 227 10.74 -9.39 -13.30
N ARG A 228 10.57 -9.43 -14.61
CA ARG A 228 11.61 -9.66 -15.61
C ARG A 228 11.59 -8.51 -16.62
N ALA A 229 12.75 -7.98 -16.98
CA ALA A 229 12.89 -6.99 -18.03
C ALA A 229 13.67 -7.61 -19.18
N GLU A 230 13.07 -7.62 -20.36
CA GLU A 230 13.70 -8.09 -21.59
C GLU A 230 14.06 -6.90 -22.46
N VAL A 231 15.32 -6.84 -22.89
CA VAL A 231 15.78 -5.82 -23.82
C VAL A 231 15.38 -6.26 -25.22
N VAL A 232 14.44 -5.57 -25.83
CA VAL A 232 14.22 -5.66 -27.26
C VAL A 232 15.40 -4.94 -27.92
N THR A 233 16.33 -5.73 -28.49
CA THR A 233 17.53 -5.21 -29.18
C THR A 233 17.16 -4.14 -30.18
N GLY A 234 17.58 -2.90 -29.95
CA GLY A 234 17.65 -1.88 -31.01
C GLY A 234 17.03 -0.53 -30.72
N THR A 235 16.14 -0.38 -29.74
CA THR A 235 15.53 0.94 -29.43
C THR A 235 15.30 1.11 -27.96
N VAL A 236 16.01 2.06 -27.32
CA VAL A 236 15.60 2.61 -26.03
C VAL A 236 14.33 3.41 -26.31
N ILE A 237 13.19 2.86 -25.98
CA ILE A 237 11.91 3.57 -26.07
C ILE A 237 11.89 4.51 -24.88
N VAL A 238 11.99 5.82 -25.13
CA VAL A 238 11.69 6.83 -24.11
C VAL A 238 10.17 6.75 -23.87
N PRO A 239 9.71 6.49 -22.64
CA PRO A 239 8.28 6.35 -22.38
C PRO A 239 7.55 7.65 -22.72
N ASP A 240 6.54 7.56 -23.61
CA ASP A 240 5.63 8.66 -23.87
C ASP A 240 4.68 8.83 -22.68
N GLY A 241 4.68 10.02 -22.06
CA GLY A 241 3.77 10.35 -20.96
C GLY A 241 4.30 10.03 -19.56
N GLY A 242 3.45 10.26 -18.54
CA GLY A 242 3.81 10.12 -17.15
C GLY A 242 4.73 11.23 -16.61
N VAL A 243 4.92 11.25 -15.30
CA VAL A 243 5.82 12.19 -14.61
C VAL A 243 7.11 11.49 -14.22
N SER A 244 8.23 12.23 -14.23
CA SER A 244 9.51 11.69 -13.76
C SER A 244 9.45 11.33 -12.27
N VAL A 245 10.32 10.42 -11.85
CA VAL A 245 10.48 10.04 -10.42
C VAL A 245 10.64 11.29 -9.55
N ALA A 246 11.49 12.24 -9.97
CA ALA A 246 11.74 13.47 -9.22
C ALA A 246 10.49 14.36 -9.08
N ALA A 247 9.67 14.45 -10.13
CA ALA A 247 8.42 15.22 -10.10
C ALA A 247 7.33 14.56 -9.25
N LEU A 248 7.32 13.22 -9.14
CA LEU A 248 6.42 12.48 -8.26
C LEU A 248 6.86 12.56 -6.78
N LEU A 249 8.17 12.54 -6.54
CA LEU A 249 8.76 12.53 -5.19
C LEU A 249 8.36 13.72 -4.35
N GLY A 250 8.40 14.93 -4.90
CA GLY A 250 8.09 16.15 -4.16
C GLY A 250 6.68 16.11 -3.55
N PRO A 251 5.62 16.00 -4.38
CA PRO A 251 4.23 15.89 -3.89
C PRO A 251 4.01 14.67 -2.98
N LEU A 252 4.66 13.53 -3.26
CA LEU A 252 4.54 12.32 -2.46
C LEU A 252 5.09 12.55 -1.05
N ILE A 253 6.32 13.06 -0.93
CA ILE A 253 6.96 13.34 0.38
C ILE A 253 6.14 14.36 1.17
N ILE A 254 5.71 15.45 0.53
CA ILE A 254 4.90 16.48 1.17
C ILE A 254 3.57 15.90 1.64
N GLY A 255 2.85 15.20 0.75
CA GLY A 255 1.55 14.59 1.06
C GLY A 255 1.65 13.56 2.19
N VAL A 256 2.65 12.69 2.17
CA VAL A 256 2.92 11.70 3.23
C VAL A 256 3.25 12.38 4.55
N THR A 257 4.12 13.39 4.52
CA THR A 257 4.52 14.11 5.73
C THR A 257 3.32 14.81 6.36
N ILE A 258 2.54 15.56 5.58
CA ILE A 258 1.32 16.23 6.05
C ILE A 258 0.31 15.19 6.58
N SER A 259 0.04 14.13 5.83
CA SER A 259 -0.90 13.08 6.24
C SER A 259 -0.46 12.41 7.54
N THR A 260 0.83 12.09 7.68
CA THR A 260 1.37 11.48 8.90
C THR A 260 1.29 12.44 10.09
N ILE A 261 1.63 13.70 9.91
CA ILE A 261 1.53 14.72 10.97
C ILE A 261 0.06 14.89 11.41
N LEU A 262 -0.88 14.99 10.45
CA LEU A 262 -2.30 15.10 10.76
C LEU A 262 -2.82 13.86 11.50
N LEU A 263 -2.45 12.67 11.07
CA LEU A 263 -2.81 11.43 11.74
C LEU A 263 -2.26 11.38 13.16
N LEU A 264 -0.98 11.73 13.35
CA LEU A 264 -0.36 11.79 14.68
C LEU A 264 -1.02 12.85 15.57
N LEU A 265 -1.36 14.01 15.01
CA LEU A 265 -2.06 15.06 15.73
C LEU A 265 -3.44 14.60 16.19
N VAL A 266 -4.26 14.05 15.29
CA VAL A 266 -5.59 13.51 15.60
C VAL A 266 -5.51 12.42 16.65
N VAL A 267 -4.56 11.49 16.49
CA VAL A 267 -4.35 10.39 17.44
C VAL A 267 -3.79 10.90 18.78
N GLY A 268 -2.90 11.87 18.76
CA GLY A 268 -2.28 12.43 19.97
C GLY A 268 -3.22 13.30 20.82
N LEU A 269 -4.12 14.06 20.16
CA LEU A 269 -5.08 14.94 20.84
C LEU A 269 -6.37 14.20 21.28
N ALA A 270 -6.68 13.08 20.67
CA ALA A 270 -7.88 12.32 21.00
C ALA A 270 -7.66 11.44 22.26
N PRO A 271 -8.70 11.18 23.07
CA PRO A 271 -8.62 10.29 24.22
C PRO A 271 -8.08 8.91 23.81
N SER A 272 -7.27 8.32 24.67
CA SER A 272 -6.78 6.95 24.50
C SER A 272 -7.93 5.93 24.62
N ALA A 273 -7.73 4.70 24.14
CA ALA A 273 -8.72 3.64 24.30
C ALA A 273 -9.03 3.37 25.77
N ALA A 274 -8.03 3.45 26.66
CA ALA A 274 -8.21 3.28 28.09
C ALA A 274 -9.06 4.40 28.72
N GLU A 275 -8.84 5.65 28.31
CA GLU A 275 -9.66 6.79 28.76
C GLU A 275 -11.10 6.67 28.29
N LEU A 276 -11.32 6.25 27.02
CA LEU A 276 -12.66 6.00 26.49
C LEU A 276 -13.38 4.89 27.26
N GLU A 277 -12.70 3.78 27.55
CA GLU A 277 -13.25 2.71 28.38
C GLU A 277 -13.58 3.18 29.80
N ALA A 278 -12.72 3.99 30.41
CA ALA A 278 -12.98 4.56 31.73
C ALA A 278 -14.20 5.48 31.73
N GLN A 279 -14.33 6.32 30.68
CA GLN A 279 -15.51 7.20 30.53
C GLN A 279 -16.81 6.40 30.39
N GLU A 280 -16.82 5.34 29.59
CA GLU A 280 -17.99 4.48 29.40
C GLU A 280 -18.38 3.75 30.71
N LYS A 281 -17.40 3.23 31.46
CA LYS A 281 -17.63 2.64 32.78
C LYS A 281 -18.22 3.64 33.75
N PHE A 282 -17.71 4.87 33.75
CA PHE A 282 -18.18 5.94 34.61
C PHE A 282 -19.61 6.36 34.28
N LYS A 283 -19.95 6.54 33.00
CA LYS A 283 -21.33 6.80 32.57
C LYS A 283 -22.30 5.69 32.99
N GLY A 284 -21.88 4.43 32.77
CA GLY A 284 -22.69 3.28 33.22
C GLY A 284 -22.90 3.23 34.74
N TRP A 285 -21.90 3.66 35.51
CA TRP A 285 -22.05 3.78 36.97
C TRP A 285 -23.01 4.92 37.36
N GLN A 286 -22.89 6.10 36.74
CA GLN A 286 -23.81 7.23 36.98
C GLN A 286 -25.26 6.86 36.66
N GLY A 287 -25.51 6.21 35.50
CA GLY A 287 -26.86 5.77 35.13
C GLY A 287 -27.48 4.82 36.17
N ARG A 288 -26.70 3.87 36.71
CA ARG A 288 -27.17 2.99 37.79
C ARG A 288 -27.48 3.74 39.06
N GLN A 289 -26.69 4.75 39.43
CA GLN A 289 -26.96 5.57 40.61
C GLN A 289 -28.26 6.39 40.47
N GLU A 290 -28.49 6.96 39.27
CA GLU A 290 -29.73 7.68 38.99
C GLU A 290 -30.97 6.77 39.03
N GLU A 291 -30.85 5.53 38.55
CA GLU A 291 -31.92 4.53 38.59
C GLU A 291 -32.26 4.15 40.02
N ILE A 292 -31.25 3.84 40.85
CA ILE A 292 -31.43 3.56 42.30
C ILE A 292 -32.09 4.75 43.01
N GLN A 293 -31.68 5.99 42.69
CA GLN A 293 -32.30 7.17 43.31
C GLN A 293 -33.75 7.37 42.88
N ARG A 294 -34.08 7.08 41.62
CA ARG A 294 -35.47 7.13 41.11
C ARG A 294 -36.34 6.08 41.80
N GLU A 295 -35.88 4.85 41.91
CA GLU A 295 -36.59 3.77 42.61
C GLU A 295 -36.79 4.10 44.10
N ALA A 296 -35.81 4.68 44.78
CA ALA A 296 -35.92 5.10 46.18
C ALA A 296 -36.88 6.30 46.38
N ALA A 297 -37.08 7.12 45.37
CA ALA A 297 -37.99 8.30 45.43
C ALA A 297 -39.46 7.95 45.09
N GLU A 298 -39.71 6.86 44.35
CA GLU A 298 -41.07 6.45 43.95
C GLU A 298 -42.00 6.11 45.11
N PRO A 299 -41.60 5.37 46.17
CA PRO A 299 -42.44 5.12 47.34
C PRO A 299 -42.83 6.38 48.09
N ARG A 300 -41.94 7.38 48.16
CA ARG A 300 -42.21 8.68 48.83
C ARG A 300 -43.26 9.52 48.10
N ARG A 301 -43.30 9.46 46.77
CA ARG A 301 -44.32 10.14 45.96
C ARG A 301 -45.71 9.50 46.12
N ARG A 302 -45.79 8.16 46.24
CA ARG A 302 -47.05 7.45 46.42
C ARG A 302 -47.68 7.76 47.84
N SER A 303 -46.86 7.90 48.87
CA SER A 303 -47.34 8.23 50.24
C SER A 303 -47.73 9.70 50.40
N GLN A 304 -47.37 10.61 49.47
CA GLN A 304 -47.77 12.02 49.49
C GLN A 304 -49.06 12.30 48.70
N LEU A 305 -49.59 11.32 47.97
CA LEU A 305 -50.81 11.43 47.17
C LEU A 305 -52.00 10.70 47.78
N LEU A 306 -51.80 10.04 48.96
CA LEU A 306 -52.83 9.48 49.86
C LEU A 306 -53.01 10.37 51.06
#